data_6a4b815bd3acdfe4f87951e59fbf7c89
#
_entry.id   6a4b815bd3acdfe4f87951e59fbf7c89
#
_cell.length_a   1.000
_cell.length_b   1.000
_cell.length_c   1.000
_cell.angle_alpha   90.00
_cell.angle_beta   90.00
_cell.angle_gamma   90.00
#
_symmetry.space_group_name_H-M   'P 1'
#
loop_
_entity.id
_entity.type
_entity.pdbx_description
1 polymer ?
#
loop_
_entity_poly.entity_id
_entity_poly.type
_entity_poly.pdbx_seq_one_letter_code
_entity_poly.pdbx_strand_id
1 'polypeptide(L)'
;IRDPIVRLEFPDLLGEPAAVLEVQHEGLDLLVLDAPAYYDRPGGPYVDPLGKDYPDNWRRFAALSLAASEIAAGLLPGWRPDLVHTHDWQAALTSVYMRYYPTPELPSVLTIHNIAFQGQFGPEIFPGLRLPAHAFATDSIEYYGTIGYLKGGLQTAHAITTVSPTYADEILTPEFGMGLEGVIASHIDNLHGIV
;
A
#
# COMPACT_ATOMS: atom_id res chain seq x y z
N ILE A 1 -24.60 12.22 -3.64
CA ILE A 1 -23.26 12.55 -3.07
C ILE A 1 -23.38 14.00 -2.60
N ARG A 2 -23.07 14.27 -1.33
CA ARG A 2 -22.85 15.67 -0.90
C ARG A 2 -21.61 16.19 -1.59
N ASP A 3 -21.53 17.50 -1.81
CA ASP A 3 -20.35 18.10 -2.40
C ASP A 3 -19.09 17.69 -1.60
N PRO A 4 -18.03 17.19 -2.25
CA PRO A 4 -16.82 16.77 -1.57
C PRO A 4 -16.16 17.95 -0.84
N ILE A 5 -15.63 17.69 0.35
CA ILE A 5 -14.90 18.68 1.15
C ILE A 5 -13.41 18.36 1.07
N VAL A 6 -12.62 19.33 0.62
CA VAL A 6 -11.15 19.19 0.65
C VAL A 6 -10.68 19.25 2.10
N ARG A 7 -10.00 18.18 2.54
CA ARG A 7 -9.49 18.03 3.90
C ARG A 7 -7.98 18.21 4.00
N LEU A 8 -7.25 17.85 2.95
CA LEU A 8 -5.80 17.93 2.88
C LEU A 8 -5.38 18.15 1.43
N GLU A 9 -4.39 19.00 1.20
CA GLU A 9 -3.81 19.23 -0.11
C GLU A 9 -2.33 18.83 -0.11
N PHE A 10 -1.91 18.16 -1.17
CA PHE A 10 -0.52 17.84 -1.47
C PHE A 10 -0.10 18.64 -2.71
N PRO A 11 0.71 19.69 -2.55
CA PRO A 11 1.26 20.40 -3.72
C PRO A 11 2.16 19.50 -4.59
N ASP A 12 2.77 18.49 -3.97
CA ASP A 12 3.67 17.53 -4.62
C ASP A 12 3.60 16.17 -3.95
N LEU A 13 2.70 15.31 -4.41
CA LEU A 13 2.61 13.91 -4.02
C LEU A 13 3.34 13.05 -5.06
N LEU A 14 4.61 12.76 -4.82
CA LEU A 14 5.49 12.02 -5.74
C LEU A 14 5.56 12.62 -7.17
N GLY A 15 5.55 13.94 -7.28
CA GLY A 15 5.71 14.65 -8.55
C GLY A 15 4.43 15.29 -9.09
N GLU A 16 3.27 15.00 -8.52
CA GLU A 16 1.98 15.54 -8.99
C GLU A 16 1.18 16.13 -7.82
N PRO A 17 0.35 17.15 -8.07
CA PRO A 17 -0.56 17.68 -7.07
C PRO A 17 -1.69 16.67 -6.81
N ALA A 18 -2.14 16.62 -5.54
CA ALA A 18 -3.26 15.78 -5.12
C ALA A 18 -4.02 16.42 -3.95
N ALA A 19 -5.22 15.92 -3.67
CA ALA A 19 -5.99 16.31 -2.50
C ALA A 19 -6.66 15.07 -1.86
N VAL A 20 -6.94 15.16 -0.57
CA VAL A 20 -7.82 14.21 0.12
C VAL A 20 -9.18 14.88 0.29
N LEU A 21 -10.19 14.25 -0.25
CA LEU A 21 -11.57 14.68 -0.19
C LEU A 21 -12.34 13.84 0.82
N GLU A 22 -13.09 14.51 1.70
CA GLU A 22 -14.12 13.84 2.50
C GLU A 22 -15.40 13.74 1.67
N VAL A 23 -15.89 12.53 1.50
CA VAL A 23 -17.05 12.20 0.69
C VAL A 23 -17.97 11.28 1.49
N GLN A 24 -19.28 11.55 1.47
CA GLN A 24 -20.28 10.61 1.96
C GLN A 24 -20.91 9.86 0.78
N HIS A 25 -20.80 8.55 0.80
CA HIS A 25 -21.38 7.69 -0.23
C HIS A 25 -22.01 6.45 0.40
N GLU A 26 -23.29 6.23 0.13
CA GLU A 26 -24.06 5.06 0.63
C GLU A 26 -23.96 4.83 2.15
N GLY A 27 -23.88 5.92 2.93
CA GLY A 27 -23.79 5.85 4.39
C GLY A 27 -22.35 5.62 4.92
N LEU A 28 -21.35 5.58 4.04
CA LEU A 28 -19.95 5.51 4.40
C LEU A 28 -19.32 6.89 4.38
N ASP A 29 -18.49 7.18 5.38
CA ASP A 29 -17.60 8.32 5.39
C ASP A 29 -16.28 7.91 4.72
N LEU A 30 -15.98 8.50 3.57
CA LEU A 30 -14.82 8.16 2.76
C LEU A 30 -13.82 9.31 2.74
N LEU A 31 -12.53 8.97 2.80
CA LEU A 31 -11.43 9.83 2.43
C LEU A 31 -10.92 9.37 1.05
N VAL A 32 -11.17 10.18 0.04
CA VAL A 32 -10.85 9.88 -1.35
C VAL A 32 -9.59 10.65 -1.75
N LEU A 33 -8.58 9.95 -2.24
CA LEU A 33 -7.42 10.58 -2.85
C LEU A 33 -7.78 11.05 -4.27
N ASP A 34 -7.97 12.33 -4.42
CA ASP A 34 -8.14 13.00 -5.71
C ASP A 34 -6.78 13.38 -6.28
N ALA A 35 -6.33 12.58 -7.24
CA ALA A 35 -5.06 12.77 -7.93
C ALA A 35 -5.23 12.46 -9.44
N PRO A 36 -5.82 13.38 -10.22
CA PRO A 36 -6.20 13.13 -11.60
C PRO A 36 -5.04 12.69 -12.49
N ALA A 37 -3.84 13.22 -12.27
CA ALA A 37 -2.65 12.84 -13.02
C ALA A 37 -2.33 11.34 -12.89
N TYR A 38 -2.70 10.73 -11.77
CA TYR A 38 -2.50 9.30 -11.52
C TYR A 38 -3.70 8.44 -11.90
N TYR A 39 -4.93 8.90 -11.68
CA TYR A 39 -6.10 8.03 -11.70
C TYR A 39 -7.15 8.36 -12.75
N ASP A 40 -7.20 9.60 -13.26
CA ASP A 40 -8.13 9.98 -14.34
C ASP A 40 -7.56 9.56 -15.69
N ARG A 41 -7.69 8.28 -16.00
CA ARG A 41 -7.15 7.65 -17.22
C ARG A 41 -8.16 6.70 -17.84
N PRO A 42 -8.20 6.62 -19.18
CA PRO A 42 -9.03 5.63 -19.88
C PRO A 42 -8.49 4.22 -19.65
N GLY A 43 -9.37 3.22 -19.58
CA GLY A 43 -8.99 1.82 -19.38
C GLY A 43 -9.34 1.30 -17.98
N GLY A 44 -8.56 0.34 -17.52
CA GLY A 44 -8.75 -0.28 -16.20
C GLY A 44 -7.86 0.35 -15.10
N PRO A 45 -8.00 -0.14 -13.86
CA PRO A 45 -7.19 0.35 -12.74
C PRO A 45 -5.68 0.15 -12.93
N TYR A 46 -5.29 -0.85 -13.73
CA TYR A 46 -3.89 -1.24 -13.91
C TYR A 46 -3.41 -1.11 -15.36
N VAL A 47 -4.34 -1.14 -16.31
CA VAL A 47 -4.03 -1.28 -17.74
C VAL A 47 -4.72 -0.21 -18.58
N ASP A 48 -4.08 0.15 -19.68
CA ASP A 48 -4.63 1.02 -20.70
C ASP A 48 -5.79 0.33 -21.49
N PRO A 49 -6.48 1.02 -22.40
CA PRO A 49 -7.53 0.42 -23.21
C PRO A 49 -7.08 -0.74 -24.12
N LEU A 50 -5.78 -0.93 -24.29
CA LEU A 50 -5.20 -2.03 -25.06
C LEU A 50 -4.81 -3.23 -24.16
N GLY A 51 -5.05 -3.12 -22.85
CA GLY A 51 -4.71 -4.17 -21.88
C GLY A 51 -3.23 -4.19 -21.47
N LYS A 52 -2.47 -3.14 -21.77
CA LYS A 52 -1.07 -3.00 -21.37
C LYS A 52 -0.97 -2.25 -20.04
N ASP A 53 -0.15 -2.76 -19.12
CA ASP A 53 0.12 -2.10 -17.84
C ASP A 53 0.62 -0.67 -18.03
N TYR A 54 0.09 0.24 -17.21
CA TYR A 54 0.64 1.59 -17.14
C TYR A 54 2.07 1.55 -16.60
N PRO A 55 3.04 2.16 -17.28
CA PRO A 55 4.46 2.10 -16.90
C PRO A 55 4.76 2.77 -15.56
N ASP A 56 3.84 3.62 -15.09
CA ASP A 56 3.92 4.33 -13.84
C ASP A 56 3.00 3.76 -12.73
N ASN A 57 2.53 2.52 -12.87
CA ASN A 57 1.74 1.85 -11.82
C ASN A 57 2.46 1.89 -10.46
N TRP A 58 3.79 1.74 -10.45
CA TRP A 58 4.57 1.88 -9.24
C TRP A 58 4.35 3.24 -8.54
N ARG A 59 4.33 4.34 -9.29
CA ARG A 59 4.16 5.69 -8.75
C ARG A 59 2.72 5.92 -8.27
N ARG A 60 1.76 5.45 -9.03
CA ARG A 60 0.33 5.56 -8.72
C ARG A 60 -0.01 4.93 -7.36
N PHE A 61 0.44 3.70 -7.13
CA PHE A 61 0.17 3.00 -5.88
C PHE A 61 1.11 3.42 -4.74
N ALA A 62 2.31 3.90 -5.05
CA ALA A 62 3.14 4.58 -4.06
C ALA A 62 2.50 5.89 -3.59
N ALA A 63 1.87 6.67 -4.49
CA ALA A 63 1.16 7.90 -4.13
C ALA A 63 -0.02 7.63 -3.19
N LEU A 64 -0.82 6.58 -3.45
CA LEU A 64 -1.88 6.13 -2.54
C LEU A 64 -1.32 5.81 -1.15
N SER A 65 -0.25 5.02 -1.12
CA SER A 65 0.38 4.56 0.12
C SER A 65 1.02 5.72 0.91
N LEU A 66 1.67 6.66 0.22
CA LEU A 66 2.26 7.84 0.87
C LEU A 66 1.16 8.74 1.45
N ALA A 67 0.11 9.04 0.69
CA ALA A 67 -1.01 9.84 1.20
C ALA A 67 -1.65 9.20 2.44
N ALA A 68 -1.84 7.87 2.44
CA ALA A 68 -2.37 7.13 3.58
C ALA A 68 -1.43 7.22 4.80
N SER A 69 -0.11 7.13 4.60
CA SER A 69 0.86 7.27 5.69
C SER A 69 0.90 8.69 6.28
N GLU A 70 0.73 9.71 5.46
CA GLU A 70 0.65 11.11 5.91
C GLU A 70 -0.63 11.37 6.73
N ILE A 71 -1.75 10.75 6.35
CA ILE A 71 -2.97 10.75 7.17
C ILE A 71 -2.72 10.03 8.50
N ALA A 72 -2.05 8.88 8.47
CA ALA A 72 -1.65 8.14 9.68
C ALA A 72 -0.74 8.99 10.60
N ALA A 73 0.16 9.78 10.02
CA ALA A 73 1.01 10.72 10.74
C ALA A 73 0.22 11.88 11.40
N GLY A 74 -1.06 12.04 11.08
CA GLY A 74 -1.96 13.03 11.67
C GLY A 74 -2.03 14.34 10.90
N LEU A 75 -1.69 14.34 9.61
CA LEU A 75 -1.81 15.53 8.76
C LEU A 75 -3.26 15.93 8.49
N LEU A 76 -4.23 15.03 8.71
CA LEU A 76 -5.64 15.35 8.53
C LEU A 76 -6.16 16.15 9.73
N PRO A 77 -6.57 17.41 9.56
CA PRO A 77 -7.02 18.24 10.67
C PRO A 77 -8.24 17.66 11.39
N GLY A 78 -8.13 17.53 12.72
CA GLY A 78 -9.25 17.13 13.57
C GLY A 78 -9.62 15.64 13.51
N TRP A 79 -8.82 14.80 12.82
CA TRP A 79 -9.03 13.37 12.75
C TRP A 79 -7.71 12.60 12.79
N ARG A 80 -7.71 11.47 13.46
CA ARG A 80 -6.57 10.53 13.50
C ARG A 80 -7.10 9.10 13.52
N PRO A 81 -6.45 8.17 12.82
CA PRO A 81 -6.78 6.75 12.94
C PRO A 81 -6.23 6.17 14.24
N ASP A 82 -6.88 5.13 14.76
CA ASP A 82 -6.35 4.27 15.82
C ASP A 82 -5.58 3.06 15.26
N LEU A 83 -5.80 2.75 13.99
CA LEU A 83 -5.19 1.64 13.27
C LEU A 83 -5.21 1.93 11.77
N VAL A 84 -4.19 1.44 11.06
CA VAL A 84 -4.13 1.45 9.60
C VAL A 84 -4.32 0.03 9.08
N HIS A 85 -5.33 -0.17 8.23
CA HIS A 85 -5.59 -1.44 7.57
C HIS A 85 -5.40 -1.28 6.07
N THR A 86 -4.45 -2.00 5.51
CA THR A 86 -4.08 -1.96 4.10
C THR A 86 -4.45 -3.28 3.41
N HIS A 87 -4.71 -3.20 2.11
CA HIS A 87 -5.13 -4.34 1.31
C HIS A 87 -4.21 -4.51 0.11
N ASP A 88 -3.65 -5.72 -0.01
CA ASP A 88 -2.81 -6.16 -1.12
C ASP A 88 -1.61 -5.25 -1.41
N TRP A 89 -0.92 -5.49 -2.52
CA TRP A 89 0.27 -4.75 -2.90
C TRP A 89 0.03 -3.26 -3.18
N GLN A 90 -1.21 -2.91 -3.57
CA GLN A 90 -1.57 -1.54 -3.92
C GLN A 90 -1.46 -0.56 -2.76
N ALA A 91 -1.68 -1.03 -1.54
CA ALA A 91 -1.59 -0.22 -0.34
C ALA A 91 -0.44 -0.63 0.60
N ALA A 92 0.31 -1.68 0.24
CA ALA A 92 1.32 -2.29 1.11
C ALA A 92 2.46 -1.33 1.51
N LEU A 93 2.84 -0.38 0.65
CA LEU A 93 3.86 0.60 0.99
C LEU A 93 3.46 1.56 2.13
N THR A 94 2.19 1.62 2.51
CA THR A 94 1.76 2.49 3.61
C THR A 94 2.52 2.18 4.90
N SER A 95 2.63 0.92 5.30
CA SER A 95 3.38 0.51 6.49
C SER A 95 4.89 0.73 6.33
N VAL A 96 5.41 0.64 5.10
CA VAL A 96 6.80 0.98 4.80
C VAL A 96 7.04 2.47 5.03
N TYR A 97 6.21 3.34 4.49
CA TYR A 97 6.31 4.78 4.74
C TYR A 97 6.17 5.12 6.22
N MET A 98 5.21 4.50 6.92
CA MET A 98 5.03 4.67 8.36
C MET A 98 6.28 4.29 9.17
N ARG A 99 7.03 3.26 8.74
CA ARG A 99 8.29 2.84 9.39
C ARG A 99 9.42 3.86 9.20
N TYR A 100 9.50 4.50 8.05
CA TYR A 100 10.64 5.35 7.65
C TYR A 100 10.39 6.84 7.76
N TYR A 101 9.15 7.27 7.87
CA TYR A 101 8.79 8.67 8.11
C TYR A 101 8.36 8.90 9.55
N PRO A 102 8.47 10.15 10.05
CA PRO A 102 8.02 10.50 11.39
C PRO A 102 6.51 10.28 11.54
N THR A 103 6.13 9.07 11.93
CA THR A 103 4.74 8.69 12.19
C THR A 103 4.62 8.29 13.66
N PRO A 104 3.56 8.68 14.39
CA PRO A 104 3.29 8.13 15.71
C PRO A 104 3.26 6.59 15.65
N GLU A 105 3.63 5.92 16.73
CA GLU A 105 3.48 4.47 16.83
C GLU A 105 2.00 4.12 16.69
N LEU A 106 1.65 3.48 15.57
CA LEU A 106 0.29 3.19 15.18
C LEU A 106 0.22 1.76 14.64
N PRO A 107 -0.68 0.92 15.17
CA PRO A 107 -0.86 -0.44 14.66
C PRO A 107 -1.22 -0.47 13.18
N SER A 108 -0.67 -1.44 12.45
CA SER A 108 -0.99 -1.66 11.05
C SER A 108 -1.30 -3.12 10.76
N VAL A 109 -2.29 -3.34 9.92
CA VAL A 109 -2.70 -4.66 9.41
C VAL A 109 -2.57 -4.65 7.90
N LEU A 110 -2.03 -5.72 7.33
CA LEU A 110 -2.01 -5.95 5.88
C LEU A 110 -2.83 -7.20 5.57
N THR A 111 -3.86 -7.05 4.75
CA THR A 111 -4.65 -8.20 4.24
C THR A 111 -4.14 -8.60 2.85
N ILE A 112 -3.86 -9.90 2.69
CA ILE A 112 -3.56 -10.53 1.42
C ILE A 112 -4.85 -11.17 0.89
N HIS A 113 -5.38 -10.67 -0.22
CA HIS A 113 -6.51 -11.30 -0.92
C HIS A 113 -6.03 -12.28 -1.98
N ASN A 114 -4.95 -11.92 -2.69
CA ASN A 114 -4.35 -12.79 -3.71
C ASN A 114 -2.83 -12.53 -3.80
N ILE A 115 -2.03 -13.46 -3.31
CA ILE A 115 -0.57 -13.37 -3.26
C ILE A 115 0.10 -13.41 -4.66
N ALA A 116 -0.62 -13.82 -5.70
CA ALA A 116 -0.09 -13.82 -7.05
C ALA A 116 0.21 -12.40 -7.58
N PHE A 117 -0.42 -11.37 -6.98
CA PHE A 117 -0.19 -9.97 -7.33
C PHE A 117 0.67 -9.32 -6.26
N GLN A 118 1.93 -9.01 -6.58
CA GLN A 118 2.94 -8.61 -5.60
C GLN A 118 3.42 -7.17 -5.73
N GLY A 119 3.18 -6.52 -6.89
CA GLY A 119 3.69 -5.18 -7.15
C GLY A 119 5.22 -5.16 -7.15
N GLN A 120 5.82 -5.93 -8.07
CA GLN A 120 7.28 -6.00 -8.25
C GLN A 120 7.72 -5.03 -9.35
N PHE A 121 8.77 -4.27 -9.07
CA PHE A 121 9.30 -3.24 -9.98
C PHE A 121 10.81 -3.25 -9.96
N GLY A 122 11.43 -2.75 -11.04
CA GLY A 122 12.89 -2.64 -11.11
C GLY A 122 13.46 -1.66 -10.08
N PRO A 123 14.73 -1.80 -9.71
CA PRO A 123 15.37 -0.96 -8.68
C PRO A 123 15.51 0.52 -9.11
N GLU A 124 15.40 0.81 -10.40
CA GLU A 124 15.47 2.17 -10.95
C GLU A 124 14.35 3.09 -10.46
N ILE A 125 13.22 2.54 -9.97
CA ILE A 125 12.12 3.36 -9.41
C ILE A 125 12.41 3.86 -8.00
N PHE A 126 13.38 3.27 -7.29
CA PHE A 126 13.61 3.53 -5.86
C PHE A 126 13.77 5.03 -5.52
N PRO A 127 14.55 5.83 -6.28
CA PRO A 127 14.64 7.27 -6.00
C PRO A 127 13.29 8.00 -6.07
N GLY A 128 12.39 7.52 -6.92
CA GLY A 128 11.04 8.08 -7.08
C GLY A 128 10.09 7.78 -5.93
N LEU A 129 10.39 6.78 -5.09
CA LEU A 129 9.62 6.45 -3.90
C LEU A 129 9.88 7.42 -2.73
N ARG A 130 10.94 8.23 -2.81
CA ARG A 130 11.36 9.17 -1.75
C ARG A 130 11.67 8.51 -0.40
N LEU A 131 11.86 7.19 -0.38
CA LEU A 131 12.29 6.47 0.81
C LEU A 131 13.79 6.71 1.08
N PRO A 132 14.24 6.66 2.35
CA PRO A 132 15.66 6.77 2.66
C PRO A 132 16.42 5.56 2.11
N ALA A 133 17.71 5.75 1.77
CA ALA A 133 18.51 4.71 1.11
C ALA A 133 18.53 3.36 1.86
N HIS A 134 18.49 3.40 3.18
CA HIS A 134 18.48 2.20 4.02
C HIS A 134 17.13 1.44 4.01
N ALA A 135 16.08 1.98 3.37
CA ALA A 135 14.84 1.25 3.14
C ALA A 135 14.98 0.22 2.00
N PHE A 136 16.01 0.34 1.15
CA PHE A 136 16.33 -0.70 0.17
C PHE A 136 17.13 -1.82 0.86
N ALA A 137 16.44 -2.64 1.65
CA ALA A 137 17.01 -3.69 2.48
C ALA A 137 16.11 -4.93 2.49
N THR A 138 16.68 -6.07 2.83
CA THR A 138 15.99 -7.37 2.85
C THR A 138 14.90 -7.46 3.92
N ASP A 139 15.00 -6.69 4.99
CA ASP A 139 13.96 -6.53 6.02
C ASP A 139 12.95 -5.42 5.70
N SER A 140 12.94 -4.93 4.45
CA SER A 140 12.02 -3.92 3.95
C SER A 140 11.62 -4.22 2.51
N ILE A 141 11.84 -3.32 1.54
CA ILE A 141 11.27 -3.40 0.19
C ILE A 141 12.15 -4.12 -0.83
N GLU A 142 13.43 -4.38 -0.51
CA GLU A 142 14.31 -5.11 -1.43
C GLU A 142 13.84 -6.57 -1.57
N TYR A 143 13.76 -7.06 -2.80
CA TYR A 143 13.36 -8.42 -3.14
C TYR A 143 14.14 -8.91 -4.36
N TYR A 144 15.17 -9.74 -4.12
CA TYR A 144 16.06 -10.28 -5.16
C TYR A 144 16.59 -9.23 -6.15
N GLY A 145 17.06 -8.09 -5.63
CA GLY A 145 17.59 -6.98 -6.44
C GLY A 145 16.51 -6.09 -7.05
N THR A 146 15.24 -6.37 -6.82
CA THR A 146 14.09 -5.57 -7.26
C THR A 146 13.39 -4.91 -6.07
N ILE A 147 12.29 -4.21 -6.31
CA ILE A 147 11.42 -3.62 -5.30
C ILE A 147 10.12 -4.41 -5.26
N GLY A 148 9.78 -4.96 -4.08
CA GLY A 148 8.53 -5.66 -3.85
C GLY A 148 7.63 -4.89 -2.89
N TYR A 149 6.48 -4.41 -3.37
CA TYR A 149 5.53 -3.65 -2.54
C TYR A 149 4.87 -4.53 -1.49
N LEU A 150 4.29 -5.65 -1.92
CA LEU A 150 3.68 -6.61 -1.00
C LEU A 150 4.71 -7.12 0.00
N LYS A 151 5.91 -7.47 -0.47
CA LYS A 151 7.01 -7.93 0.37
C LYS A 151 7.40 -6.88 1.41
N GLY A 152 7.51 -5.61 1.01
CA GLY A 152 7.77 -4.50 1.94
C GLY A 152 6.69 -4.36 3.01
N GLY A 153 5.43 -4.45 2.60
CA GLY A 153 4.30 -4.42 3.53
C GLY A 153 4.30 -5.58 4.52
N LEU A 154 4.62 -6.81 4.06
CA LEU A 154 4.76 -8.00 4.91
C LEU A 154 5.85 -7.83 5.97
N GLN A 155 6.96 -7.17 5.64
CA GLN A 155 8.08 -6.92 6.54
C GLN A 155 7.82 -5.79 7.56
N THR A 156 6.85 -4.93 7.31
CA THR A 156 6.66 -3.72 8.10
C THR A 156 5.30 -3.63 8.81
N ALA A 157 4.30 -4.40 8.38
CA ALA A 157 3.00 -4.45 9.06
C ALA A 157 3.12 -5.18 10.41
N HIS A 158 2.31 -4.75 11.39
CA HIS A 158 2.26 -5.37 12.71
C HIS A 158 1.51 -6.72 12.72
N ALA A 159 0.49 -6.83 11.84
CA ALA A 159 -0.24 -8.08 11.64
C ALA A 159 -0.53 -8.29 10.16
N ILE A 160 -0.59 -9.56 9.77
CA ILE A 160 -0.90 -10.00 8.42
C ILE A 160 -2.17 -10.82 8.49
N THR A 161 -3.12 -10.51 7.63
CA THR A 161 -4.34 -11.30 7.52
C THR A 161 -4.52 -11.82 6.10
N THR A 162 -5.27 -12.89 5.96
CA THR A 162 -5.73 -13.39 4.66
C THR A 162 -7.15 -13.92 4.75
N VAL A 163 -7.75 -14.25 3.63
CA VAL A 163 -9.20 -14.43 3.45
C VAL A 163 -9.75 -15.79 3.93
N SER A 164 -8.91 -16.68 4.42
CA SER A 164 -9.35 -17.91 5.10
C SER A 164 -8.20 -18.56 5.89
N PRO A 165 -8.48 -19.38 6.91
CA PRO A 165 -7.47 -20.21 7.58
C PRO A 165 -6.74 -21.13 6.61
N THR A 166 -7.48 -21.78 5.70
CA THR A 166 -6.88 -22.64 4.67
C THR A 166 -5.89 -21.88 3.80
N TYR A 167 -6.25 -20.67 3.35
CA TYR A 167 -5.35 -19.87 2.54
C TYR A 167 -4.12 -19.38 3.32
N ALA A 168 -4.25 -19.14 4.62
CA ALA A 168 -3.11 -18.83 5.49
C ALA A 168 -2.10 -20.00 5.53
N ASP A 169 -2.58 -21.23 5.58
CA ASP A 169 -1.72 -22.43 5.53
C ASP A 169 -1.11 -22.62 4.13
N GLU A 170 -1.89 -22.40 3.08
CA GLU A 170 -1.45 -22.56 1.68
C GLU A 170 -0.29 -21.61 1.33
N ILE A 171 -0.39 -20.31 1.65
CA ILE A 171 0.63 -19.32 1.30
C ILE A 171 1.96 -19.48 2.05
N LEU A 172 1.99 -20.37 3.07
CA LEU A 172 3.23 -20.77 3.75
C LEU A 172 4.00 -21.87 2.99
N THR A 173 3.41 -22.43 1.93
CA THR A 173 4.05 -23.47 1.14
C THR A 173 4.71 -22.92 -0.13
N PRO A 174 5.82 -23.54 -0.61
CA PRO A 174 6.46 -23.11 -1.86
C PRO A 174 5.54 -23.18 -3.10
N GLU A 175 4.52 -24.04 -3.06
CA GLU A 175 3.57 -24.21 -4.16
C GLU A 175 2.64 -23.00 -4.32
N PHE A 176 2.20 -22.40 -3.20
CA PHE A 176 1.22 -21.31 -3.21
C PHE A 176 1.75 -19.97 -2.70
N GLY A 177 2.93 -19.94 -2.06
CA GLY A 177 3.53 -18.72 -1.50
C GLY A 177 4.14 -17.79 -2.54
N MET A 178 4.25 -18.24 -3.79
CA MET A 178 4.74 -17.45 -4.94
C MET A 178 6.10 -16.77 -4.69
N GLY A 179 6.99 -17.43 -3.90
CA GLY A 179 8.30 -16.92 -3.53
C GLY A 179 8.30 -16.04 -2.27
N LEU A 180 7.15 -15.76 -1.67
CA LEU A 180 7.01 -15.00 -0.41
C LEU A 180 6.79 -15.90 0.81
N GLU A 181 6.69 -17.23 0.65
CA GLU A 181 6.46 -18.18 1.74
C GLU A 181 7.46 -18.05 2.88
N GLY A 182 8.73 -17.82 2.56
CA GLY A 182 9.77 -17.61 3.58
C GLY A 182 9.61 -16.29 4.35
N VAL A 183 9.18 -15.24 3.67
CA VAL A 183 8.86 -13.93 4.30
C VAL A 183 7.65 -14.09 5.21
N ILE A 184 6.59 -14.74 4.74
CA ILE A 184 5.36 -14.96 5.51
C ILE A 184 5.64 -15.85 6.72
N ALA A 185 6.42 -16.92 6.54
CA ALA A 185 6.79 -17.82 7.63
C ALA A 185 7.59 -17.13 8.73
N SER A 186 8.40 -16.11 8.41
CA SER A 186 9.10 -15.31 9.42
C SER A 186 8.17 -14.43 10.27
N HIS A 187 6.91 -14.28 9.87
CA HIS A 187 5.85 -13.54 10.57
C HIS A 187 4.68 -14.43 11.00
N ILE A 188 4.91 -15.73 11.15
CA ILE A 188 3.86 -16.73 11.42
C ILE A 188 2.99 -16.40 12.65
N ASP A 189 3.60 -15.85 13.69
CA ASP A 189 2.90 -15.49 14.93
C ASP A 189 1.90 -14.34 14.74
N ASN A 190 2.05 -13.58 13.66
CA ASN A 190 1.21 -12.44 13.31
C ASN A 190 0.35 -12.69 12.06
N LEU A 191 0.33 -13.93 11.54
CA LEU A 191 -0.47 -14.33 10.39
C LEU A 191 -1.81 -14.93 10.82
N HIS A 192 -2.90 -14.39 10.30
CA HIS A 192 -4.26 -14.83 10.65
C HIS A 192 -5.13 -15.02 9.40
N GLY A 193 -5.70 -16.21 9.25
CA GLY A 193 -6.75 -16.46 8.24
C GLY A 193 -8.12 -16.07 8.82
N ILE A 194 -8.81 -15.14 8.16
CA ILE A 194 -10.12 -14.61 8.60
C ILE A 194 -11.18 -14.91 7.53
N VAL A 195 -12.37 -15.33 7.95
CA VAL A 195 -13.53 -15.60 7.08
C VAL A 195 -14.56 -14.51 7.26
#